data_ed3d8959ee342a83ad6827b71602d431
#
_entry.id   ed3d8959ee342a83ad6827b71602d431
#
_cell.length_a   1.000
_cell.length_b   1.000
_cell.length_c   1.000
_cell.angle_alpha   90.00
_cell.angle_beta   90.00
_cell.angle_gamma   90.00
#
_symmetry.space_group_name_H-M   'P 1'
#
loop_
_entity.id
_entity.type
_entity.pdbx_description
1 polymer ?
#
loop_
_entity_poly.entity_id
_entity_poly.type
_entity_poly.pdbx_seq_one_letter_code
_entity_poly.pdbx_strand_id
1 'polypeptide(L)'
;MLGIGYFMLFEACGLAIIFWLLPRVRPVARTWLGLCLGMILQMWLPALCAFLWRFSLAAHAWAILPLALLTGGAYLARDKRERARFSQGEKGLLILLLCVALPLSLLGGYLQWTHVLNPQADGSLHVGQSTSGELPLHLAIAAGMRDGAFPAEYTILPGALLTYPFLADSYAASFLLMGWSLRGAMVFTGCLMMALTFSGYLILAERIARRRSVAALAALFFFINGGLGFLYL
;
A
#
# COMPACT_ATOMS: atom_id res chain seq x y z
N MET A 1 -11.51 -10.50 -10.29
CA MET A 1 -10.32 -11.37 -10.48
C MET A 1 -9.14 -10.63 -11.13
N LEU A 2 -9.35 -9.79 -12.15
CA LEU A 2 -8.28 -9.06 -12.86
C LEU A 2 -7.40 -8.23 -11.90
N GLY A 3 -8.00 -7.46 -10.99
CA GLY A 3 -7.27 -6.61 -10.04
C GLY A 3 -6.32 -7.38 -9.12
N ILE A 4 -6.72 -8.55 -8.64
CA ILE A 4 -5.83 -9.40 -7.83
C ILE A 4 -4.66 -9.93 -8.66
N GLY A 5 -4.91 -10.39 -9.89
CA GLY A 5 -3.84 -10.87 -10.77
C GLY A 5 -2.82 -9.77 -11.08
N TYR A 6 -3.31 -8.56 -11.35
CA TYR A 6 -2.47 -7.39 -11.60
C TYR A 6 -1.62 -7.02 -10.36
N PHE A 7 -2.25 -6.97 -9.19
CA PHE A 7 -1.57 -6.77 -7.92
C PHE A 7 -0.47 -7.82 -7.69
N MET A 8 -0.80 -9.10 -7.79
CA MET A 8 0.17 -10.19 -7.58
C MET A 8 1.35 -10.14 -8.54
N LEU A 9 1.13 -9.69 -9.78
CA LEU A 9 2.20 -9.49 -10.75
C LEU A 9 3.22 -8.44 -10.27
N PHE A 10 2.74 -7.28 -9.82
CA PHE A 10 3.61 -6.21 -9.35
C PHE A 10 4.34 -6.60 -8.06
N GLU A 11 3.66 -7.26 -7.13
CA GLU A 11 4.28 -7.75 -5.89
C GLU A 11 5.35 -8.82 -6.18
N ALA A 12 5.09 -9.75 -7.11
CA ALA A 12 6.07 -10.74 -7.51
C ALA A 12 7.30 -10.12 -8.17
N CYS A 13 7.12 -9.10 -9.03
CA CYS A 13 8.22 -8.37 -9.63
C CYS A 13 9.02 -7.57 -8.60
N GLY A 14 8.34 -6.86 -7.68
CA GLY A 14 8.99 -6.13 -6.60
C GLY A 14 9.83 -7.03 -5.70
N LEU A 15 9.27 -8.18 -5.31
CA LEU A 15 10.00 -9.22 -4.58
C LEU A 15 11.22 -9.71 -5.36
N ALA A 16 11.05 -10.08 -6.64
CA ALA A 16 12.13 -10.58 -7.47
C ALA A 16 13.28 -9.57 -7.59
N ILE A 17 12.96 -8.30 -7.88
CA ILE A 17 13.95 -7.21 -7.98
C ILE A 17 14.77 -7.11 -6.71
N ILE A 18 14.12 -7.00 -5.54
CA ILE A 18 14.81 -6.85 -4.26
C ILE A 18 15.60 -8.10 -3.90
N PHE A 19 15.08 -9.30 -4.19
CA PHE A 19 15.79 -10.55 -3.93
C PHE A 19 17.05 -10.73 -4.79
N TRP A 20 17.09 -10.13 -5.98
CA TRP A 20 18.27 -10.17 -6.85
C TRP A 20 19.29 -9.08 -6.53
N LEU A 21 18.82 -7.86 -6.21
CA LEU A 21 19.71 -6.73 -5.99
C LEU A 21 20.26 -6.64 -4.56
N LEU A 22 19.51 -7.15 -3.56
CA LEU A 22 19.87 -7.02 -2.14
C LEU A 22 19.98 -8.36 -1.42
N PRO A 23 20.82 -9.32 -1.90
CA PRO A 23 20.90 -10.66 -1.31
C PRO A 23 21.39 -10.69 0.13
N ARG A 24 22.16 -9.67 0.57
CA ARG A 24 22.72 -9.57 1.93
C ARG A 24 21.78 -8.97 2.96
N VAL A 25 20.68 -8.34 2.52
CA VAL A 25 19.67 -7.82 3.45
C VAL A 25 18.97 -9.00 4.13
N ARG A 26 18.70 -8.84 5.43
CA ARG A 26 17.99 -9.83 6.27
C ARG A 26 16.70 -10.28 5.58
N PRO A 27 16.37 -11.57 5.58
CA PRO A 27 15.24 -12.12 4.82
C PRO A 27 13.90 -11.42 5.07
N VAL A 28 13.53 -11.18 6.32
CA VAL A 28 12.25 -10.50 6.66
C VAL A 28 12.22 -9.07 6.13
N ALA A 29 13.28 -8.29 6.34
CA ALA A 29 13.38 -6.93 5.84
C ALA A 29 13.42 -6.90 4.30
N ARG A 30 14.08 -7.86 3.65
CA ARG A 30 14.14 -8.00 2.20
C ARG A 30 12.77 -8.29 1.59
N THR A 31 11.99 -9.17 2.22
CA THR A 31 10.61 -9.44 1.81
C THR A 31 9.76 -8.18 1.94
N TRP A 32 9.84 -7.48 3.07
CA TRP A 32 9.12 -6.22 3.27
C TRP A 32 9.48 -5.17 2.21
N LEU A 33 10.77 -4.98 1.92
CA LEU A 33 11.23 -4.06 0.87
C LEU A 33 10.70 -4.45 -0.51
N GLY A 34 10.63 -5.75 -0.82
CA GLY A 34 10.09 -6.24 -2.08
C GLY A 34 8.60 -5.93 -2.23
N LEU A 35 7.81 -6.15 -1.18
CA LEU A 35 6.38 -5.79 -1.16
C LEU A 35 6.18 -4.27 -1.29
N CYS A 36 6.96 -3.47 -0.57
CA CYS A 36 6.91 -2.01 -0.73
C CYS A 36 7.25 -1.58 -2.16
N LEU A 37 8.27 -2.18 -2.78
CA LEU A 37 8.64 -1.86 -4.15
C LEU A 37 7.54 -2.25 -5.14
N GLY A 38 6.93 -3.44 -5.00
CA GLY A 38 5.80 -3.87 -5.84
C GLY A 38 4.65 -2.88 -5.79
N MET A 39 4.25 -2.49 -4.58
CA MET A 39 3.20 -1.47 -4.37
C MET A 39 3.57 -0.12 -5.00
N ILE A 40 4.79 0.37 -4.80
CA ILE A 40 5.27 1.64 -5.38
C ILE A 40 5.25 1.57 -6.91
N LEU A 41 5.73 0.49 -7.50
CA LEU A 41 5.72 0.31 -8.95
C LEU A 41 4.29 0.28 -9.50
N GLN A 42 3.35 -0.33 -8.78
CA GLN A 42 1.94 -0.36 -9.17
C GLN A 42 1.28 1.02 -9.07
N MET A 43 1.70 1.89 -8.17
CA MET A 43 1.22 3.27 -8.11
C MET A 43 1.80 4.12 -9.26
N TRP A 44 3.12 4.02 -9.48
CA TRP A 44 3.83 4.91 -10.39
C TRP A 44 3.69 4.54 -11.86
N LEU A 45 3.89 3.26 -12.23
CA LEU A 45 3.99 2.90 -13.64
C LEU A 45 2.68 3.14 -14.42
N PRO A 46 1.49 2.76 -13.92
CA PRO A 46 0.24 3.11 -14.57
C PRO A 46 0.01 4.63 -14.64
N ALA A 47 0.35 5.38 -13.57
CA ALA A 47 0.22 6.83 -13.56
C ALA A 47 1.12 7.50 -14.61
N LEU A 48 2.37 7.04 -14.77
CA LEU A 48 3.26 7.52 -15.83
C LEU A 48 2.73 7.20 -17.23
N CYS A 49 2.21 6.00 -17.45
CA CYS A 49 1.59 5.62 -18.71
C CYS A 49 0.30 6.42 -18.99
N ALA A 50 -0.40 6.87 -17.94
CA ALA A 50 -1.64 7.63 -18.07
C ALA A 50 -1.47 9.00 -18.75
N PHE A 51 -0.28 9.58 -18.74
CA PHE A 51 0.02 10.80 -19.52
C PHE A 51 -0.16 10.60 -21.03
N LEU A 52 -0.03 9.36 -21.54
CA LEU A 52 -0.19 9.02 -22.95
C LEU A 52 -1.57 8.37 -23.24
N TRP A 53 -2.10 7.62 -22.29
CA TRP A 53 -3.30 6.79 -22.50
C TRP A 53 -4.44 7.07 -21.52
N ARG A 54 -4.47 8.25 -20.89
CA ARG A 54 -5.41 8.57 -19.80
C ARG A 54 -5.28 7.55 -18.65
N PHE A 55 -5.95 7.75 -17.53
CA PHE A 55 -5.96 6.74 -16.47
C PHE A 55 -6.98 5.63 -16.81
N SER A 56 -6.54 4.66 -17.60
CA SER A 56 -7.37 3.65 -18.25
C SER A 56 -6.75 2.25 -18.17
N LEU A 57 -7.50 1.22 -18.54
CA LEU A 57 -6.97 -0.14 -18.65
C LEU A 57 -5.81 -0.23 -19.67
N ALA A 58 -5.82 0.60 -20.71
CA ALA A 58 -4.70 0.66 -21.66
C ALA A 58 -3.42 1.14 -20.99
N ALA A 59 -3.46 2.20 -20.17
CA ALA A 59 -2.32 2.67 -19.39
C ALA A 59 -1.78 1.57 -18.47
N HIS A 60 -2.67 0.81 -17.82
CA HIS A 60 -2.30 -0.31 -16.96
C HIS A 60 -1.67 -1.47 -17.73
N ALA A 61 -2.15 -1.78 -18.93
CA ALA A 61 -1.55 -2.78 -19.80
C ALA A 61 -0.15 -2.33 -20.26
N TRP A 62 0.00 -1.07 -20.69
CA TRP A 62 1.31 -0.52 -21.08
C TRP A 62 2.28 -0.43 -19.91
N ALA A 63 1.84 -0.28 -18.67
CA ALA A 63 2.68 -0.29 -17.48
C ALA A 63 3.42 -1.62 -17.25
N ILE A 64 2.94 -2.72 -17.84
CA ILE A 64 3.60 -4.03 -17.77
C ILE A 64 4.96 -4.00 -18.52
N LEU A 65 5.08 -3.21 -19.58
CA LEU A 65 6.33 -3.11 -20.33
C LEU A 65 7.49 -2.54 -19.48
N PRO A 66 7.40 -1.32 -18.90
CA PRO A 66 8.46 -0.83 -18.03
C PRO A 66 8.65 -1.71 -16.78
N LEU A 67 7.62 -2.36 -16.24
CA LEU A 67 7.76 -3.34 -15.16
C LEU A 67 8.65 -4.51 -15.60
N ALA A 68 8.41 -5.07 -16.79
CA ALA A 68 9.21 -6.16 -17.35
C ALA A 68 10.66 -5.72 -17.60
N LEU A 69 10.88 -4.50 -18.13
CA LEU A 69 12.22 -3.95 -18.36
C LEU A 69 12.98 -3.75 -17.03
N LEU A 70 12.34 -3.21 -16.00
CA LEU A 70 12.93 -3.04 -14.67
C LEU A 70 13.28 -4.40 -14.05
N THR A 71 12.36 -5.37 -14.14
CA THR A 71 12.56 -6.72 -13.61
C THR A 71 13.68 -7.45 -14.36
N GLY A 72 13.69 -7.38 -15.69
CA GLY A 72 14.74 -7.94 -16.53
C GLY A 72 16.10 -7.29 -16.29
N GLY A 73 16.14 -5.97 -16.18
CA GLY A 73 17.36 -5.21 -15.83
C GLY A 73 17.92 -5.62 -14.46
N ALA A 74 17.05 -5.76 -13.47
CA ALA A 74 17.43 -6.24 -12.12
C ALA A 74 17.97 -7.68 -12.17
N TYR A 75 17.39 -8.55 -12.99
CA TYR A 75 17.92 -9.90 -13.20
C TYR A 75 19.31 -9.89 -13.82
N LEU A 76 19.55 -9.05 -14.83
CA LEU A 76 20.87 -8.91 -15.46
C LEU A 76 21.92 -8.32 -14.49
N ALA A 77 21.51 -7.34 -13.69
CA ALA A 77 22.33 -6.68 -12.68
C ALA A 77 22.43 -7.45 -11.36
N ARG A 78 21.86 -8.66 -11.29
CA ARG A 78 21.74 -9.41 -10.02
C ARG A 78 23.08 -9.56 -9.30
N ASP A 79 23.06 -9.29 -8.01
CA ASP A 79 24.18 -9.55 -7.13
C ASP A 79 24.30 -11.08 -6.90
N LYS A 80 25.44 -11.66 -7.29
CA LYS A 80 25.71 -13.09 -7.19
C LYS A 80 26.29 -13.52 -5.83
N ARG A 81 26.41 -12.58 -4.89
CA ARG A 81 26.90 -12.88 -3.55
C ARG A 81 25.96 -13.81 -2.78
N GLU A 82 26.51 -14.46 -1.78
CA GLU A 82 25.73 -15.38 -0.93
C GLU A 82 24.57 -14.64 -0.25
N ARG A 83 23.39 -15.26 -0.30
CA ARG A 83 22.18 -14.70 0.30
C ARG A 83 22.21 -14.81 1.81
N ALA A 84 21.76 -13.78 2.51
CA ALA A 84 21.55 -13.84 3.95
C ALA A 84 20.57 -14.98 4.27
N ARG A 85 20.98 -15.83 5.24
CA ARG A 85 20.20 -16.99 5.68
C ARG A 85 19.22 -16.61 6.79
N PHE A 86 18.16 -17.38 6.91
CA PHE A 86 17.20 -17.22 7.99
C PHE A 86 17.82 -17.67 9.31
N SER A 87 17.95 -16.74 10.27
CA SER A 87 18.62 -16.94 11.56
C SER A 87 17.63 -16.95 12.74
N GLN A 88 18.09 -17.26 13.93
CA GLN A 88 17.29 -17.12 15.17
C GLN A 88 16.84 -15.66 15.40
N GLY A 89 17.66 -14.69 14.97
CA GLY A 89 17.29 -13.28 14.98
C GLY A 89 16.09 -12.99 14.08
N GLU A 90 16.00 -13.64 12.91
CA GLU A 90 14.88 -13.53 12.00
C GLU A 90 13.59 -14.16 12.56
N LYS A 91 13.70 -15.32 13.21
CA LYS A 91 12.55 -15.94 13.90
C LYS A 91 11.96 -15.00 14.94
N GLY A 92 12.79 -14.37 15.75
CA GLY A 92 12.31 -13.44 16.76
C GLY A 92 11.74 -12.14 16.19
N LEU A 93 12.25 -11.64 15.05
CA LEU A 93 11.64 -10.53 14.34
C LEU A 93 10.28 -10.95 13.76
N LEU A 94 10.18 -12.14 13.15
CA LEU A 94 8.90 -12.65 12.65
C LEU A 94 7.87 -12.79 13.78
N ILE A 95 8.26 -13.31 14.96
CA ILE A 95 7.37 -13.36 16.12
C ILE A 95 6.91 -11.96 16.53
N LEU A 96 7.82 -10.97 16.56
CA LEU A 96 7.46 -9.58 16.85
C LEU A 96 6.41 -9.04 15.84
N LEU A 97 6.59 -9.30 14.56
CA LEU A 97 5.63 -8.89 13.52
C LEU A 97 4.27 -9.60 13.70
N LEU A 98 4.27 -10.90 13.99
CA LEU A 98 3.04 -11.66 14.24
C LEU A 98 2.32 -11.24 15.52
N CYS A 99 3.06 -10.84 16.57
CA CYS A 99 2.45 -10.46 17.85
C CYS A 99 2.05 -8.98 17.94
N VAL A 100 2.62 -8.11 17.09
CA VAL A 100 2.34 -6.66 17.15
C VAL A 100 1.81 -6.13 15.84
N ALA A 101 2.53 -6.28 14.72
CA ALA A 101 2.09 -5.74 13.43
C ALA A 101 0.79 -6.38 12.95
N LEU A 102 0.68 -7.70 13.04
CA LEU A 102 -0.52 -8.41 12.58
C LEU A 102 -1.78 -8.02 13.37
N PRO A 103 -1.80 -8.02 14.73
CA PRO A 103 -2.96 -7.54 15.48
C PRO A 103 -3.32 -6.08 15.18
N LEU A 104 -2.34 -5.18 15.06
CA LEU A 104 -2.57 -3.79 14.68
C LEU A 104 -3.17 -3.70 13.26
N SER A 105 -2.67 -4.50 12.31
CA SER A 105 -3.19 -4.53 10.95
C SER A 105 -4.62 -5.09 10.89
N LEU A 106 -4.92 -6.13 11.66
CA LEU A 106 -6.27 -6.68 11.75
C LEU A 106 -7.24 -5.70 12.39
N LEU A 107 -6.84 -5.03 13.47
CA LEU A 107 -7.64 -3.97 14.11
C LEU A 107 -7.89 -2.82 13.15
N GLY A 108 -6.84 -2.32 12.47
CA GLY A 108 -6.97 -1.25 11.51
C GLY A 108 -7.86 -1.63 10.31
N GLY A 109 -7.73 -2.86 9.80
CA GLY A 109 -8.59 -3.40 8.74
C GLY A 109 -10.05 -3.53 9.19
N TYR A 110 -10.28 -4.00 10.39
CA TYR A 110 -11.63 -4.06 11.01
C TYR A 110 -12.25 -2.65 11.11
N LEU A 111 -11.49 -1.68 11.61
CA LEU A 111 -11.96 -0.29 11.72
C LEU A 111 -12.25 0.33 10.36
N GLN A 112 -11.38 0.12 9.36
CA GLN A 112 -11.64 0.58 8.00
C GLN A 112 -12.91 -0.02 7.41
N TRP A 113 -13.13 -1.32 7.62
CA TRP A 113 -14.29 -2.01 7.08
C TRP A 113 -15.60 -1.62 7.77
N THR A 114 -15.60 -1.36 9.08
CA THR A 114 -16.81 -1.17 9.88
C THR A 114 -17.12 0.28 10.19
N HIS A 115 -16.09 1.14 10.36
CA HIS A 115 -16.26 2.49 10.87
C HIS A 115 -15.85 3.57 9.87
N VAL A 116 -14.81 3.32 9.06
CA VAL A 116 -14.27 4.36 8.16
C VAL A 116 -15.14 4.53 6.92
N LEU A 117 -15.58 3.42 6.29
CA LEU A 117 -16.46 3.42 5.13
C LEU A 117 -17.65 2.51 5.36
N ASN A 118 -18.75 3.10 5.84
CA ASN A 118 -19.95 2.37 6.24
C ASN A 118 -21.04 2.48 5.15
N PRO A 119 -21.41 1.36 4.47
CA PRO A 119 -22.49 1.37 3.49
C PRO A 119 -23.84 1.49 4.18
N GLN A 120 -24.72 2.32 3.63
CA GLN A 120 -26.09 2.51 4.09
C GLN A 120 -27.07 1.71 3.24
N ALA A 121 -28.31 1.57 3.75
CA ALA A 121 -29.36 0.82 3.05
C ALA A 121 -29.80 1.46 1.71
N ASP A 122 -29.59 2.76 1.55
CA ASP A 122 -29.87 3.52 0.33
C ASP A 122 -28.74 3.45 -0.70
N GLY A 123 -27.65 2.68 -0.41
CA GLY A 123 -26.48 2.55 -1.27
C GLY A 123 -25.42 3.65 -1.09
N SER A 124 -25.65 4.65 -0.25
CA SER A 124 -24.66 5.66 0.07
C SER A 124 -23.53 5.09 0.94
N LEU A 125 -22.36 5.75 0.89
CA LEU A 125 -21.22 5.45 1.78
C LEU A 125 -21.06 6.58 2.78
N HIS A 126 -21.22 6.25 4.06
CA HIS A 126 -20.94 7.17 5.15
C HIS A 126 -19.49 7.03 5.61
N VAL A 127 -18.85 8.17 5.75
CA VAL A 127 -17.47 8.27 6.24
C VAL A 127 -17.48 8.42 7.76
N GLY A 128 -16.60 7.72 8.46
CA GLY A 128 -16.48 7.80 9.91
C GLY A 128 -16.15 9.23 10.38
N GLN A 129 -16.65 9.60 11.53
CA GLN A 129 -16.58 10.97 12.08
C GLN A 129 -15.12 11.50 12.15
N SER A 130 -14.16 10.67 12.53
CA SER A 130 -12.74 11.05 12.62
C SER A 130 -12.06 11.25 11.26
N THR A 131 -12.67 10.80 10.15
CA THR A 131 -12.11 10.88 8.79
C THR A 131 -12.97 11.70 7.86
N SER A 132 -14.00 12.36 8.36
CA SER A 132 -15.01 13.12 7.58
C SER A 132 -14.42 14.31 6.81
N GLY A 133 -13.27 14.86 7.23
CA GLY A 133 -12.64 16.01 6.58
C GLY A 133 -11.94 15.64 5.28
N GLU A 134 -11.09 14.64 5.27
CA GLU A 134 -10.20 14.33 4.13
C GLU A 134 -10.66 13.12 3.29
N LEU A 135 -11.20 12.09 3.92
CA LEU A 135 -11.55 10.86 3.21
C LEU A 135 -12.55 11.07 2.06
N PRO A 136 -13.57 11.94 2.14
CA PRO A 136 -14.43 12.24 0.99
C PRO A 136 -13.66 12.80 -0.21
N LEU A 137 -12.61 13.61 0.03
CA LEU A 137 -11.74 14.10 -1.03
C LEU A 137 -10.99 12.95 -1.71
N HIS A 138 -10.39 12.06 -0.94
CA HIS A 138 -9.68 10.88 -1.48
C HIS A 138 -10.61 9.94 -2.25
N LEU A 139 -11.83 9.72 -1.75
CA LEU A 139 -12.85 8.94 -2.46
C LEU A 139 -13.20 9.58 -3.81
N ALA A 140 -13.36 10.91 -3.82
CA ALA A 140 -13.68 11.67 -5.03
C ALA A 140 -12.51 11.65 -6.03
N ILE A 141 -11.25 11.79 -5.56
CA ILE A 141 -10.05 11.69 -6.41
C ILE A 141 -9.96 10.29 -7.03
N ALA A 142 -10.06 9.22 -6.22
CA ALA A 142 -9.99 7.85 -6.72
C ALA A 142 -11.10 7.54 -7.74
N ALA A 143 -12.34 7.99 -7.47
CA ALA A 143 -13.46 7.80 -8.37
C ALA A 143 -13.32 8.64 -9.66
N GLY A 144 -12.85 9.90 -9.54
CA GLY A 144 -12.66 10.81 -10.67
C GLY A 144 -11.50 10.43 -11.60
N MET A 145 -10.51 9.70 -11.08
CA MET A 145 -9.40 9.20 -11.91
C MET A 145 -9.82 8.07 -12.86
N ARG A 146 -10.85 7.31 -12.50
CA ARG A 146 -11.32 6.17 -13.30
C ARG A 146 -11.76 6.63 -14.69
N ASP A 147 -11.08 6.16 -15.74
CA ASP A 147 -11.29 6.55 -17.15
C ASP A 147 -11.17 8.06 -17.41
N GLY A 148 -10.66 8.81 -16.44
CA GLY A 148 -10.53 10.25 -16.47
C GLY A 148 -9.36 10.75 -17.32
N ALA A 149 -9.36 12.04 -17.60
CA ALA A 149 -8.21 12.73 -18.16
C ALA A 149 -7.01 12.66 -17.19
N PHE A 150 -5.80 12.73 -17.76
CA PHE A 150 -4.59 12.74 -16.94
C PHE A 150 -3.64 13.82 -17.49
N PRO A 151 -3.08 14.70 -16.66
CA PRO A 151 -3.24 14.79 -15.19
C PRO A 151 -4.70 14.91 -14.74
N ALA A 152 -5.01 14.34 -13.56
CA ALA A 152 -6.37 14.34 -13.03
C ALA A 152 -6.87 15.76 -12.76
N GLU A 153 -8.18 15.98 -12.91
CA GLU A 153 -8.83 17.22 -12.50
C GLU A 153 -9.19 17.18 -11.01
N TYR A 154 -9.26 18.37 -10.41
CA TYR A 154 -9.70 18.51 -9.03
C TYR A 154 -11.22 18.36 -8.95
N THR A 155 -11.68 17.31 -8.31
CA THR A 155 -13.10 16.91 -8.32
C THR A 155 -14.05 17.93 -7.70
N ILE A 156 -13.55 18.81 -6.81
CA ILE A 156 -14.34 19.89 -6.18
C ILE A 156 -14.40 21.12 -7.07
N LEU A 157 -13.42 21.32 -7.97
CA LEU A 157 -13.34 22.47 -8.87
C LEU A 157 -13.07 21.95 -10.31
N PRO A 158 -14.11 21.61 -11.07
CA PRO A 158 -13.98 21.12 -12.45
C PRO A 158 -13.19 22.09 -13.34
N GLY A 159 -12.31 21.55 -14.17
CA GLY A 159 -11.41 22.33 -15.04
C GLY A 159 -10.11 22.78 -14.38
N ALA A 160 -9.95 22.64 -13.07
CA ALA A 160 -8.66 22.84 -12.39
C ALA A 160 -7.89 21.52 -12.29
N LEU A 161 -6.59 21.57 -12.59
CA LEU A 161 -5.72 20.39 -12.42
C LEU A 161 -5.52 20.07 -10.94
N LEU A 162 -5.50 18.79 -10.61
CA LEU A 162 -5.24 18.29 -9.27
C LEU A 162 -3.79 18.60 -8.86
N THR A 163 -3.63 19.44 -7.83
CA THR A 163 -2.34 19.80 -7.23
C THR A 163 -2.08 19.04 -5.92
N TYR A 164 -2.95 18.11 -5.56
CA TYR A 164 -2.88 17.30 -4.35
C TYR A 164 -2.12 15.99 -4.61
N PRO A 165 -1.38 15.44 -3.64
CA PRO A 165 -0.77 14.12 -3.75
C PRO A 165 -1.82 13.03 -4.02
N PHE A 166 -1.69 12.31 -5.13
CA PHE A 166 -2.75 11.40 -5.63
C PHE A 166 -2.29 9.94 -5.80
N LEU A 167 -1.03 9.61 -5.56
CA LEU A 167 -0.52 8.26 -5.85
C LEU A 167 -1.21 7.16 -5.03
N ALA A 168 -1.56 7.43 -3.77
CA ALA A 168 -2.33 6.50 -2.96
C ALA A 168 -3.75 6.30 -3.53
N ASP A 169 -4.37 7.38 -4.02
CA ASP A 169 -5.69 7.34 -4.64
C ASP A 169 -5.65 6.64 -6.00
N SER A 170 -4.57 6.84 -6.78
CA SER A 170 -4.36 6.13 -8.04
C SER A 170 -4.24 4.61 -7.84
N TYR A 171 -3.70 4.19 -6.70
CA TYR A 171 -3.63 2.78 -6.34
C TYR A 171 -5.04 2.19 -6.15
N ALA A 172 -5.91 2.87 -5.42
CA ALA A 172 -7.31 2.47 -5.29
C ALA A 172 -8.07 2.58 -6.62
N ALA A 173 -7.84 3.65 -7.40
CA ALA A 173 -8.43 3.84 -8.72
C ALA A 173 -8.08 2.71 -9.70
N SER A 174 -6.89 2.12 -9.59
CA SER A 174 -6.50 0.95 -10.39
C SER A 174 -7.42 -0.26 -10.16
N PHE A 175 -7.82 -0.51 -8.91
CA PHE A 175 -8.77 -1.57 -8.58
C PHE A 175 -10.20 -1.22 -9.05
N LEU A 176 -10.60 0.06 -8.99
CA LEU A 176 -11.88 0.52 -9.54
C LEU A 176 -11.97 0.25 -11.04
N LEU A 177 -10.93 0.56 -11.81
CA LEU A 177 -10.84 0.25 -13.23
C LEU A 177 -10.98 -1.25 -13.53
N MET A 178 -10.52 -2.09 -12.61
CA MET A 178 -10.58 -3.54 -12.71
C MET A 178 -11.86 -4.14 -12.12
N GLY A 179 -12.88 -3.32 -11.90
CA GLY A 179 -14.23 -3.75 -11.54
C GLY A 179 -14.50 -3.90 -10.04
N TRP A 180 -13.64 -3.39 -9.16
CA TRP A 180 -13.90 -3.38 -7.73
C TRP A 180 -14.88 -2.26 -7.34
N SER A 181 -15.62 -2.46 -6.25
CA SER A 181 -16.39 -1.37 -5.65
C SER A 181 -15.46 -0.32 -5.04
N LEU A 182 -15.92 0.93 -4.95
CA LEU A 182 -15.17 2.03 -4.34
C LEU A 182 -14.74 1.67 -2.90
N ARG A 183 -15.66 1.17 -2.08
CA ARG A 183 -15.36 0.71 -0.73
C ARG A 183 -14.30 -0.40 -0.73
N GLY A 184 -14.48 -1.43 -1.56
CA GLY A 184 -13.54 -2.55 -1.64
C GLY A 184 -12.13 -2.13 -2.04
N ALA A 185 -12.02 -1.26 -3.04
CA ALA A 185 -10.73 -0.73 -3.51
C ALA A 185 -10.02 0.08 -2.42
N MET A 186 -10.72 1.03 -1.78
CA MET A 186 -10.15 1.89 -0.74
C MET A 186 -9.75 1.09 0.51
N VAL A 187 -10.62 0.19 0.99
CA VAL A 187 -10.32 -0.61 2.19
C VAL A 187 -9.18 -1.58 1.93
N PHE A 188 -9.15 -2.25 0.78
CA PHE A 188 -8.08 -3.20 0.46
C PHE A 188 -6.71 -2.51 0.41
N THR A 189 -6.60 -1.41 -0.36
CA THR A 189 -5.33 -0.67 -0.49
C THR A 189 -4.91 -0.03 0.83
N GLY A 190 -5.84 0.53 1.58
CA GLY A 190 -5.59 1.08 2.91
C GLY A 190 -5.09 0.03 3.90
N CYS A 191 -5.69 -1.16 3.93
CA CYS A 191 -5.24 -2.28 4.77
C CYS A 191 -3.81 -2.72 4.43
N LEU A 192 -3.48 -2.82 3.12
CA LEU A 192 -2.13 -3.16 2.69
C LEU A 192 -1.11 -2.11 3.13
N MET A 193 -1.39 -0.84 2.90
CA MET A 193 -0.51 0.27 3.31
C MET A 193 -0.28 0.27 4.81
N MET A 194 -1.34 0.07 5.63
CA MET A 194 -1.22 -0.02 7.08
C MET A 194 -0.37 -1.22 7.51
N ALA A 195 -0.59 -2.40 6.93
CA ALA A 195 0.18 -3.59 7.26
C ALA A 195 1.67 -3.41 6.95
N LEU A 196 2.01 -2.81 5.81
CA LEU A 196 3.39 -2.46 5.45
C LEU A 196 3.96 -1.38 6.38
N THR A 197 3.17 -0.39 6.78
CA THR A 197 3.60 0.66 7.71
C THR A 197 3.91 0.10 9.09
N PHE A 198 3.01 -0.69 9.68
CA PHE A 198 3.23 -1.30 11.00
C PHE A 198 4.42 -2.25 11.00
N SER A 199 4.55 -3.09 9.99
CA SER A 199 5.69 -4.00 9.87
C SER A 199 7.00 -3.26 9.61
N GLY A 200 7.01 -2.26 8.73
CA GLY A 200 8.19 -1.45 8.45
C GLY A 200 8.67 -0.66 9.66
N TYR A 201 7.74 -0.08 10.42
CA TYR A 201 8.06 0.59 11.66
C TYR A 201 8.76 -0.35 12.66
N LEU A 202 8.22 -1.55 12.87
CA LEU A 202 8.80 -2.54 13.79
C LEU A 202 10.17 -3.04 13.32
N ILE A 203 10.35 -3.29 12.02
CA ILE A 203 11.64 -3.66 11.44
C ILE A 203 12.67 -2.56 11.69
N LEU A 204 12.30 -1.31 11.48
CA LEU A 204 13.16 -0.15 11.72
C LEU A 204 13.45 0.05 13.21
N ALA A 205 12.41 0.02 14.05
CA ALA A 205 12.54 0.20 15.50
C ALA A 205 13.40 -0.88 16.13
N GLU A 206 13.26 -2.17 15.73
CA GLU A 206 14.13 -3.27 16.19
C GLU A 206 15.57 -3.06 15.76
N ARG A 207 15.78 -2.56 14.54
CA ARG A 207 17.12 -2.27 14.02
C ARG A 207 17.82 -1.16 14.81
N ILE A 208 17.10 -0.13 15.19
CA ILE A 208 17.63 1.03 15.94
C ILE A 208 17.84 0.66 17.42
N ALA A 209 16.81 0.13 18.07
CA ALA A 209 16.83 -0.16 19.50
C ALA A 209 17.63 -1.40 19.85
N ARG A 210 17.85 -2.32 18.90
CA ARG A 210 18.49 -3.65 19.10
C ARG A 210 17.80 -4.51 20.17
N ARG A 211 16.57 -4.14 20.55
CA ARG A 211 15.74 -4.83 21.55
C ARG A 211 14.31 -4.88 21.09
N ARG A 212 13.73 -6.08 20.96
CA ARG A 212 12.37 -6.32 20.46
C ARG A 212 11.29 -5.75 21.38
N SER A 213 11.47 -5.85 22.70
CA SER A 213 10.53 -5.25 23.66
C SER A 213 10.44 -3.72 23.52
N VAL A 214 11.57 -3.06 23.30
CA VAL A 214 11.60 -1.61 23.04
C VAL A 214 10.91 -1.29 21.73
N ALA A 215 11.13 -2.07 20.67
CA ALA A 215 10.47 -1.88 19.38
C ALA A 215 8.95 -2.08 19.48
N ALA A 216 8.51 -3.10 20.25
CA ALA A 216 7.07 -3.33 20.49
C ALA A 216 6.42 -2.15 21.24
N LEU A 217 7.03 -1.70 22.33
CA LEU A 217 6.54 -0.55 23.10
C LEU A 217 6.52 0.73 22.26
N ALA A 218 7.58 0.98 21.48
CA ALA A 218 7.65 2.12 20.61
C ALA A 218 6.50 2.12 19.56
N ALA A 219 6.20 0.95 18.98
CA ALA A 219 5.08 0.83 18.03
C ALA A 219 3.73 1.08 18.71
N LEU A 220 3.51 0.52 19.89
CA LEU A 220 2.26 0.74 20.65
C LEU A 220 2.09 2.23 21.00
N PHE A 221 3.10 2.87 21.53
CA PHE A 221 3.05 4.31 21.84
C PHE A 221 2.91 5.18 20.60
N PHE A 222 3.51 4.80 19.47
CA PHE A 222 3.41 5.59 18.23
C PHE A 222 2.03 5.47 17.57
N PHE A 223 1.48 4.27 17.48
CA PHE A 223 0.23 4.03 16.76
C PHE A 223 -1.03 4.14 17.63
N ILE A 224 -0.91 4.03 18.97
CA ILE A 224 -2.03 4.09 19.92
C ILE A 224 -1.83 5.31 20.84
N ASN A 225 -1.41 6.44 20.29
CA ASN A 225 -1.16 7.66 21.06
C ASN A 225 -2.39 8.59 21.18
N GLY A 226 -3.49 8.30 20.49
CA GLY A 226 -4.70 9.11 20.45
C GLY A 226 -5.55 9.13 21.73
N GLY A 227 -5.06 8.51 22.82
CA GLY A 227 -5.82 8.39 24.06
C GLY A 227 -6.92 7.33 23.99
N LEU A 228 -7.72 7.26 25.03
CA LEU A 228 -8.81 6.27 25.18
C LEU A 228 -10.18 6.79 24.72
N GLY A 229 -10.20 7.91 23.98
CA GLY A 229 -11.44 8.53 23.49
C GLY A 229 -12.32 7.60 22.64
N PHE A 230 -11.71 6.62 21.97
CA PHE A 230 -12.44 5.60 21.19
C PHE A 230 -13.32 4.67 22.07
N LEU A 231 -13.10 4.62 23.37
CA LEU A 231 -13.93 3.83 24.30
C LEU A 231 -15.28 4.49 24.59
N TYR A 232 -15.47 5.77 24.22
CA TYR A 232 -16.70 6.54 24.42
C TYR A 232 -17.55 6.67 23.15
N LEU A 233 -17.13 6.03 22.07
CA LEU A 233 -17.85 5.95 20.79
C LEU A 233 -18.55 4.60 20.65
#